data_f6ba2718ebc0ffcf0a7a6df35e83b1f9
#
_entry.id   f6ba2718ebc0ffcf0a7a6df35e83b1f9
#
_cell.length_a   1.000
_cell.length_b   1.000
_cell.length_c   1.000
_cell.angle_alpha   90.00
_cell.angle_beta   90.00
_cell.angle_gamma   90.00
#
_symmetry.space_group_name_H-M   'P 1'
#
loop_
_entity.id
_entity.type
_entity.pdbx_description
1 polymer ?
#
loop_
_entity_poly.entity_id
_entity_poly.type
_entity_poly.pdbx_seq_one_letter_code
_entity_poly.pdbx_strand_id
1 'polypeptide(L)'
;MASKIYTKTGDLGKTSLIGGTKVPKSHIRIETYGTVDELNSYIGLVTDHVSDIHTKAVLKEIQDRLFTIGSSLACDPDKEPKMKIPDLKEKDVALLEKEMDKMNDAIPPMKFFVLPGGHVSVSTMHVARCVCR
;
A
#
# COMPACT_ATOMS: atom_id res chain seq x y z
N MET A 1 17.82 -27.61 -0.50
CA MET A 1 17.83 -27.01 -1.85
C MET A 1 17.25 -25.61 -1.74
N ALA A 2 17.94 -24.59 -2.27
CA ALA A 2 17.36 -23.24 -2.35
C ALA A 2 16.12 -23.27 -3.26
N SER A 3 14.98 -22.76 -2.80
CA SER A 3 13.78 -22.68 -3.61
C SER A 3 14.01 -21.68 -4.75
N LYS A 4 13.64 -22.05 -5.97
CA LYS A 4 13.71 -21.13 -7.11
C LYS A 4 12.66 -20.03 -6.94
N ILE A 5 13.03 -18.79 -7.22
CA ILE A 5 12.13 -17.63 -7.17
C ILE A 5 11.06 -17.71 -8.28
N TYR A 6 11.39 -18.30 -9.40
CA TYR A 6 10.47 -18.45 -10.54
C TYR A 6 9.83 -19.85 -10.56
N THR A 7 8.55 -19.91 -10.87
CA THR A 7 7.78 -21.18 -10.98
C THR A 7 7.37 -21.52 -12.40
N LYS A 8 7.42 -20.55 -13.33
CA LYS A 8 6.94 -20.65 -14.73
C LYS A 8 5.44 -20.99 -14.87
N THR A 9 4.70 -21.11 -13.77
CA THR A 9 3.27 -21.49 -13.79
C THR A 9 2.37 -20.38 -14.33
N GLY A 10 2.88 -19.14 -14.40
CA GLY A 10 2.16 -17.95 -14.89
C GLY A 10 2.46 -17.55 -16.33
N ASP A 11 3.32 -18.28 -17.05
CA ASP A 11 3.80 -17.90 -18.40
C ASP A 11 2.68 -17.92 -19.47
N LEU A 12 1.60 -18.66 -19.21
CA LEU A 12 0.41 -18.71 -20.06
C LEU A 12 -0.68 -17.71 -19.69
N GLY A 13 -0.33 -16.62 -19.00
CA GLY A 13 -1.26 -15.53 -18.66
C GLY A 13 -2.25 -15.83 -17.53
N LYS A 14 -2.04 -16.89 -16.76
CA LYS A 14 -2.86 -17.25 -15.60
C LYS A 14 -2.05 -17.15 -14.31
N THR A 15 -2.76 -16.87 -13.22
CA THR A 15 -2.19 -16.86 -11.85
C THR A 15 -3.18 -17.51 -10.89
N SER A 16 -2.83 -17.57 -9.61
CA SER A 16 -3.72 -18.09 -8.57
C SER A 16 -4.00 -17.00 -7.55
N LEU A 17 -5.25 -16.90 -7.12
CA LEU A 17 -5.60 -16.20 -5.89
C LEU A 17 -5.12 -17.00 -4.68
N ILE A 18 -5.03 -16.35 -3.52
CA ILE A 18 -4.85 -17.02 -2.24
C ILE A 18 -6.07 -17.93 -2.04
N GLY A 19 -5.84 -19.21 -1.76
CA GLY A 19 -6.88 -20.26 -1.80
C GLY A 19 -6.80 -21.16 -3.06
N GLY A 20 -5.91 -20.82 -4.02
CA GLY A 20 -5.54 -21.70 -5.15
C GLY A 20 -6.40 -21.56 -6.40
N THR A 21 -7.42 -20.72 -6.39
CA THR A 21 -8.29 -20.49 -7.57
C THR A 21 -7.52 -19.84 -8.70
N LYS A 22 -7.55 -20.46 -9.88
CA LYS A 22 -6.87 -19.99 -11.09
C LYS A 22 -7.70 -18.90 -11.77
N VAL A 23 -7.07 -17.77 -12.04
CA VAL A 23 -7.67 -16.63 -12.74
C VAL A 23 -6.73 -16.10 -13.83
N PRO A 24 -7.23 -15.41 -14.86
CA PRO A 24 -6.38 -14.66 -15.78
C PRO A 24 -5.58 -13.59 -15.02
N LYS A 25 -4.37 -13.25 -15.48
CA LYS A 25 -3.60 -12.13 -14.89
C LYS A 25 -4.30 -10.78 -15.05
N SER A 26 -5.22 -10.64 -15.99
CA SER A 26 -6.10 -9.48 -16.19
C SER A 26 -7.36 -9.48 -15.30
N HIS A 27 -7.47 -10.41 -14.36
CA HIS A 27 -8.61 -10.44 -13.45
C HIS A 27 -8.62 -9.22 -12.53
N ILE A 28 -9.80 -8.64 -12.27
CA ILE A 28 -9.94 -7.38 -11.50
C ILE A 28 -9.24 -7.42 -10.13
N ARG A 29 -9.27 -8.54 -9.42
CA ARG A 29 -8.59 -8.68 -8.14
C ARG A 29 -7.06 -8.56 -8.28
N ILE A 30 -6.49 -9.12 -9.38
CA ILE A 30 -5.05 -9.03 -9.66
C ILE A 30 -4.68 -7.58 -9.93
N GLU A 31 -5.44 -6.87 -10.73
CA GLU A 31 -5.27 -5.45 -11.02
C GLU A 31 -5.36 -4.61 -9.75
N THR A 32 -6.39 -4.85 -8.93
CA THR A 32 -6.64 -4.08 -7.71
C THR A 32 -5.51 -4.24 -6.69
N TYR A 33 -5.09 -5.47 -6.36
CA TYR A 33 -3.98 -5.60 -5.41
C TYR A 33 -2.64 -5.17 -6.02
N GLY A 34 -2.50 -5.23 -7.35
CA GLY A 34 -1.34 -4.66 -8.05
C GLY A 34 -1.25 -3.14 -7.87
N THR A 35 -2.37 -2.42 -7.94
CA THR A 35 -2.42 -0.98 -7.67
C THR A 35 -2.09 -0.67 -6.21
N VAL A 36 -2.55 -1.48 -5.27
CA VAL A 36 -2.17 -1.35 -3.85
C VAL A 36 -0.68 -1.59 -3.64
N ASP A 37 -0.10 -2.57 -4.32
CA ASP A 37 1.34 -2.87 -4.27
C ASP A 37 2.17 -1.73 -4.87
N GLU A 38 1.70 -1.11 -5.95
CA GLU A 38 2.30 0.09 -6.53
C GLU A 38 2.32 1.24 -5.50
N LEU A 39 1.20 1.53 -4.85
CA LEU A 39 1.14 2.52 -3.77
C LEU A 39 2.13 2.18 -2.65
N ASN A 40 2.17 0.93 -2.23
CA ASN A 40 3.09 0.47 -1.19
C ASN A 40 4.56 0.71 -1.55
N SER A 41 4.90 0.49 -2.82
CA SER A 41 6.24 0.76 -3.36
C SER A 41 6.57 2.26 -3.34
N TYR A 42 5.62 3.14 -3.70
CA TYR A 42 5.80 4.59 -3.60
C TYR A 42 5.93 5.07 -2.15
N ILE A 43 5.20 4.49 -1.21
CA ILE A 43 5.37 4.80 0.23
C ILE A 43 6.77 4.40 0.71
N GLY A 44 7.30 3.26 0.24
CA GLY A 44 8.69 2.86 0.49
C GLY A 44 9.68 3.90 -0.03
N LEU A 45 9.51 4.35 -1.28
CA LEU A 45 10.35 5.37 -1.89
C LEU A 45 10.31 6.70 -1.10
N VAL A 46 9.12 7.12 -0.65
CA VAL A 46 8.98 8.29 0.24
C VAL A 46 9.76 8.11 1.52
N THR A 47 9.67 6.93 2.14
CA THR A 47 10.35 6.60 3.40
C THR A 47 11.88 6.74 3.27
N ASP A 48 12.43 6.37 2.11
CA ASP A 48 13.87 6.51 1.84
C ASP A 48 14.32 7.98 1.75
N HIS A 49 13.44 8.88 1.35
CA HIS A 49 13.72 10.32 1.23
C HIS A 49 13.38 11.15 2.48
N VAL A 50 12.78 10.55 3.49
CA VAL A 50 12.47 11.22 4.76
C VAL A 50 13.59 10.95 5.77
N SER A 51 13.99 11.95 6.55
CA SER A 51 15.00 11.81 7.61
C SER A 51 14.41 11.56 9.00
N ASP A 52 13.20 12.07 9.25
CA ASP A 52 12.53 11.99 10.55
C ASP A 52 12.14 10.56 10.92
N ILE A 53 12.61 10.09 12.07
CA ILE A 53 12.41 8.72 12.57
C ILE A 53 10.94 8.42 12.84
N HIS A 54 10.19 9.40 13.40
CA HIS A 54 8.77 9.23 13.68
C HIS A 54 7.97 9.06 12.39
N THR A 55 8.21 9.94 11.41
CA THR A 55 7.57 9.85 10.09
C THR A 55 7.87 8.51 9.40
N LYS A 56 9.12 8.04 9.45
CA LYS A 56 9.48 6.71 8.93
C LYS A 56 8.70 5.58 9.59
N ALA A 57 8.50 5.65 10.91
CA ALA A 57 7.73 4.64 11.63
C ALA A 57 6.26 4.64 11.20
N VAL A 58 5.64 5.81 11.05
CA VAL A 58 4.26 5.94 10.55
C VAL A 58 4.12 5.42 9.12
N LEU A 59 5.04 5.78 8.23
CA LEU A 59 5.03 5.29 6.85
C LEU A 59 5.19 3.76 6.78
N LYS A 60 5.98 3.17 7.65
CA LYS A 60 6.13 1.72 7.76
C LYS A 60 4.83 1.03 8.23
N GLU A 61 4.10 1.63 9.17
CA GLU A 61 2.77 1.14 9.57
C GLU A 61 1.78 1.22 8.39
N ILE A 62 1.83 2.28 7.60
CA ILE A 62 1.02 2.40 6.38
C ILE A 62 1.35 1.26 5.41
N GLN A 63 2.63 0.97 5.16
CA GLN A 63 3.05 -0.13 4.29
C GLN A 63 2.54 -1.49 4.79
N ASP A 64 2.59 -1.75 6.09
CA ASP A 64 2.08 -2.97 6.69
C ASP A 64 0.55 -3.10 6.51
N ARG A 65 -0.20 -2.00 6.67
CA ARG A 65 -1.65 -1.97 6.40
C ARG A 65 -1.97 -2.17 4.92
N LEU A 66 -1.17 -1.63 4.01
CA LEU A 66 -1.32 -1.86 2.57
C LEU A 66 -1.06 -3.34 2.21
N PHE A 67 -0.12 -4.02 2.85
CA PHE A 67 0.04 -5.47 2.73
C PHE A 67 -1.21 -6.23 3.21
N THR A 68 -1.81 -5.80 4.30
CA THR A 68 -3.06 -6.37 4.82
C THR A 68 -4.18 -6.24 3.78
N ILE A 69 -4.37 -5.04 3.21
CA ILE A 69 -5.35 -4.77 2.15
C ILE A 69 -5.08 -5.66 0.92
N GLY A 70 -3.82 -5.67 0.46
CA GLY A 70 -3.42 -6.49 -0.69
C GLY A 70 -3.69 -7.97 -0.48
N SER A 71 -3.47 -8.49 0.73
CA SER A 71 -3.74 -9.89 1.09
C SER A 71 -5.24 -10.20 1.05
N SER A 72 -6.09 -9.32 1.60
CA SER A 72 -7.56 -9.45 1.51
C SER A 72 -8.04 -9.43 0.06
N LEU A 73 -7.53 -8.51 -0.75
CA LEU A 73 -7.90 -8.41 -2.17
C LEU A 73 -7.43 -9.63 -2.98
N ALA A 74 -6.28 -10.19 -2.64
CA ALA A 74 -5.73 -11.38 -3.30
C ALA A 74 -6.43 -12.68 -2.87
N CYS A 75 -7.24 -12.68 -1.80
CA CYS A 75 -7.94 -13.85 -1.33
C CYS A 75 -9.16 -14.17 -2.22
N ASP A 76 -9.40 -15.47 -2.42
CA ASP A 76 -10.63 -15.95 -3.01
C ASP A 76 -11.78 -15.79 -2.00
N PRO A 77 -12.82 -15.00 -2.29
CA PRO A 77 -13.91 -14.73 -1.34
C PRO A 77 -14.65 -15.98 -0.91
N ASP A 78 -14.72 -17.00 -1.77
CA ASP A 78 -15.40 -18.27 -1.45
C ASP A 78 -14.59 -19.15 -0.49
N LYS A 79 -13.31 -18.82 -0.30
CA LYS A 79 -12.37 -19.60 0.54
C LYS A 79 -11.82 -18.81 1.74
N GLU A 80 -12.12 -17.52 1.80
CA GLU A 80 -11.66 -16.60 2.85
C GLU A 80 -11.99 -17.07 4.28
N PRO A 81 -13.18 -17.64 4.56
CA PRO A 81 -13.53 -18.04 5.92
C PRO A 81 -12.58 -19.06 6.58
N LYS A 82 -11.76 -19.74 5.77
CA LYS A 82 -10.79 -20.74 6.25
C LYS A 82 -9.41 -20.16 6.56
N MET A 83 -9.18 -18.89 6.21
CA MET A 83 -7.89 -18.24 6.37
C MET A 83 -8.02 -17.06 7.31
N LYS A 84 -7.22 -17.03 8.37
CA LYS A 84 -7.11 -15.86 9.24
C LYS A 84 -6.24 -14.80 8.55
N ILE A 85 -6.85 -13.99 7.69
CA ILE A 85 -6.19 -12.83 7.11
C ILE A 85 -6.33 -11.67 8.10
N PRO A 86 -5.25 -10.94 8.42
CA PRO A 86 -5.36 -9.71 9.19
C PRO A 86 -6.31 -8.73 8.50
N ASP A 87 -7.07 -7.97 9.26
CA ASP A 87 -8.01 -6.98 8.74
C ASP A 87 -7.69 -5.60 9.31
N LEU A 88 -8.12 -4.56 8.59
CA LEU A 88 -8.04 -3.18 9.07
C LEU A 88 -9.00 -2.97 10.24
N LYS A 89 -8.60 -2.08 11.14
CA LYS A 89 -9.37 -1.73 12.34
C LYS A 89 -9.55 -0.21 12.43
N GLU A 90 -10.60 0.23 13.10
CA GLU A 90 -10.85 1.64 13.41
C GLU A 90 -9.60 2.36 13.96
N LYS A 91 -8.81 1.68 14.78
CA LYS A 91 -7.56 2.24 15.32
C LYS A 91 -6.53 2.60 14.24
N ASP A 92 -6.55 1.93 13.09
CA ASP A 92 -5.60 2.20 11.99
C ASP A 92 -5.98 3.52 11.31
N VAL A 93 -7.28 3.81 11.17
CA VAL A 93 -7.78 5.10 10.70
C VAL A 93 -7.48 6.20 11.72
N ALA A 94 -7.82 5.97 13.01
CA ALA A 94 -7.58 6.91 14.08
C ALA A 94 -6.09 7.29 14.24
N LEU A 95 -5.18 6.35 13.95
CA LEU A 95 -3.75 6.65 13.91
C LEU A 95 -3.41 7.70 12.84
N LEU A 96 -3.93 7.54 11.63
CA LEU A 96 -3.66 8.47 10.54
C LEU A 96 -4.27 9.85 10.80
N GLU A 97 -5.50 9.91 11.31
CA GLU A 97 -6.16 11.16 11.71
C GLU A 97 -5.34 11.91 12.75
N LYS A 98 -4.89 11.22 13.80
CA LYS A 98 -4.05 11.81 14.84
C LYS A 98 -2.71 12.34 14.30
N GLU A 99 -2.09 11.66 13.35
CA GLU A 99 -0.85 12.15 12.74
C GLU A 99 -1.11 13.35 11.83
N MET A 100 -2.24 13.39 11.11
CA MET A 100 -2.66 14.56 10.32
C MET A 100 -2.92 15.77 11.20
N ASP A 101 -3.59 15.60 12.36
CA ASP A 101 -3.83 16.68 13.31
C ASP A 101 -2.53 17.29 13.84
N LYS A 102 -1.57 16.45 14.24
CA LYS A 102 -0.24 16.90 14.66
C LYS A 102 0.49 17.70 13.59
N MET A 103 0.39 17.27 12.33
CA MET A 103 1.00 18.00 11.21
C MET A 103 0.29 19.36 11.00
N ASN A 104 -1.03 19.40 11.08
CA ASN A 104 -1.80 20.62 10.98
C ASN A 104 -1.46 21.65 12.07
N ASP A 105 -1.27 21.18 13.30
CA ASP A 105 -0.90 22.03 14.43
C ASP A 105 0.50 22.66 14.27
N ALA A 106 1.38 22.00 13.51
CA ALA A 106 2.76 22.42 13.30
C ALA A 106 2.94 23.40 12.12
N ILE A 107 1.95 23.56 11.25
CA ILE A 107 2.05 24.40 10.04
C ILE A 107 1.03 25.54 10.05
N PRO A 108 1.33 26.67 9.41
CA PRO A 108 0.35 27.76 9.28
C PRO A 108 -0.82 27.32 8.38
N PRO A 109 -2.03 27.87 8.58
CA PRO A 109 -3.18 27.58 7.74
C PRO A 109 -2.89 27.80 6.26
N MET A 110 -3.25 26.84 5.43
CA MET A 110 -3.05 26.90 3.99
C MET A 110 -3.98 27.96 3.36
N LYS A 111 -3.41 28.92 2.64
CA LYS A 111 -4.16 29.99 1.97
C LYS A 111 -4.33 29.76 0.46
N PHE A 112 -3.49 28.92 -0.14
CA PHE A 112 -3.45 28.65 -1.56
C PHE A 112 -3.13 27.19 -1.80
N PHE A 113 -3.47 26.67 -3.00
CA PHE A 113 -3.01 25.35 -3.41
C PHE A 113 -1.49 25.31 -3.57
N VAL A 114 -0.89 24.24 -3.09
CA VAL A 114 0.55 24.01 -3.19
C VAL A 114 0.86 23.22 -4.46
N LEU A 115 1.77 23.72 -5.28
CA LEU A 115 2.27 22.98 -6.43
C LEU A 115 3.16 21.82 -5.97
N PRO A 116 3.02 20.63 -6.58
CA PRO A 116 3.92 19.50 -6.29
C PRO A 116 5.36 19.84 -6.70
N GLY A 117 6.30 19.65 -5.78
CA GLY A 117 7.73 19.90 -6.09
C GLY A 117 8.47 20.61 -4.94
N GLY A 118 9.68 21.08 -5.25
CA GLY A 118 10.55 21.80 -4.33
C GLY A 118 11.56 20.94 -3.59
N HIS A 119 11.23 19.72 -3.23
CA HIS A 119 12.14 18.74 -2.65
C HIS A 119 11.73 17.32 -3.06
N VAL A 120 12.69 16.39 -3.14
CA VAL A 120 12.43 15.03 -3.60
C VAL A 120 11.39 14.30 -2.74
N SER A 121 11.43 14.45 -1.41
CA SER A 121 10.44 13.85 -0.51
C SER A 121 9.05 14.39 -0.74
N VAL A 122 8.90 15.69 -1.04
CA VAL A 122 7.62 16.32 -1.35
C VAL A 122 7.09 15.80 -2.70
N SER A 123 7.94 15.77 -3.72
CA SER A 123 7.56 15.30 -5.05
C SER A 123 7.12 13.84 -5.03
N THR A 124 7.86 12.96 -4.37
CA THR A 124 7.52 11.53 -4.25
C THR A 124 6.25 11.30 -3.44
N MET A 125 6.02 12.09 -2.38
CA MET A 125 4.77 12.05 -1.63
C MET A 125 3.55 12.45 -2.48
N HIS A 126 3.70 13.46 -3.32
CA HIS A 126 2.63 13.84 -4.25
C HIS A 126 2.32 12.74 -5.28
N VAL A 127 3.33 12.00 -5.75
CA VAL A 127 3.12 10.84 -6.62
C VAL A 127 2.36 9.74 -5.86
N ALA A 128 2.81 9.38 -4.66
CA ALA A 128 2.12 8.40 -3.81
C ALA A 128 0.65 8.79 -3.56
N ARG A 129 0.38 10.07 -3.27
CA ARG A 129 -0.99 10.61 -3.13
C ARG A 129 -1.83 10.42 -4.40
N CYS A 130 -1.25 10.60 -5.58
CA CYS A 130 -1.98 10.42 -6.85
C CYS A 130 -2.32 8.94 -7.09
N VAL A 131 -1.40 8.03 -6.80
CA VAL A 131 -1.63 6.58 -6.90
C VAL A 131 -2.67 6.11 -5.87
N CYS A 132 -2.68 6.69 -4.67
CA CYS A 132 -3.65 6.39 -3.62
C CYS A 132 -5.10 6.75 -4.02
N ARG A 133 -5.30 7.80 -4.83
CA ARG A 133 -6.62 8.23 -5.33
C ARG A 133 -7.20 7.31 -6.38
#